data_ad3949a695c39817df92cd7252137b20
#
_entry.id   ad3949a695c39817df92cd7252137b20
#
_cell.length_a   1.000
_cell.length_b   1.000
_cell.length_c   1.000
_cell.angle_alpha   90.00
_cell.angle_beta   90.00
_cell.angle_gamma   90.00
#
_symmetry.space_group_name_H-M   'P 1'
#
loop_
_entity.id
_entity.type
_entity.pdbx_description
1 polymer ?
#
loop_
_entity_poly.entity_id
_entity_poly.type
_entity_poly.pdbx_seq_one_letter_code
_entity_poly.pdbx_strand_id
1 'polypeptide(L)'
;MKFWDSSALVPLVVDETTTSSMRRLLASDRDVVIWMMTSVELLSALGRVGRTSQALADLLPGVRADVMDLVTRCATVTDVDGVRRRAERFVGVHPLAAADALQLAAAMLASGDRPETLEFVTLDQHLARAAKLEGFRVVVN
;
A
#
# COMPACT_ATOMS: atom_id res chain seq x y z
N MET A 1 1.76 -3.61 -14.42
CA MET A 1 1.98 -4.05 -13.02
C MET A 1 2.42 -2.86 -12.18
N LYS A 2 1.81 -2.64 -11.04
CA LYS A 2 2.13 -1.54 -10.11
C LYS A 2 2.18 -2.06 -8.67
N PHE A 3 3.12 -1.56 -7.89
CA PHE A 3 3.11 -1.77 -6.45
C PHE A 3 2.17 -0.77 -5.78
N TRP A 4 1.28 -1.26 -4.95
CA TRP A 4 0.31 -0.44 -4.23
C TRP A 4 0.58 -0.46 -2.74
N ASP A 5 0.87 0.70 -2.19
CA ASP A 5 0.91 0.92 -0.75
C ASP A 5 -0.49 0.92 -0.14
N SER A 6 -0.58 0.60 1.16
CA SER A 6 -1.84 0.53 1.90
C SER A 6 -2.68 1.81 1.81
N SER A 7 -2.05 2.99 1.81
CA SER A 7 -2.77 4.28 1.72
C SER A 7 -3.57 4.42 0.42
N ALA A 8 -3.08 3.87 -0.68
CA ALA A 8 -3.76 3.90 -1.98
C ALA A 8 -4.86 2.83 -2.12
N LEU A 9 -4.84 1.80 -1.27
CA LEU A 9 -5.84 0.73 -1.27
C LEU A 9 -7.05 1.04 -0.37
N VAL A 10 -6.88 1.82 0.70
CA VAL A 10 -7.97 2.21 1.60
C VAL A 10 -9.16 2.81 0.84
N PRO A 11 -8.98 3.74 -0.12
CA PRO A 11 -10.09 4.32 -0.88
C PRO A 11 -10.86 3.33 -1.77
N LEU A 12 -10.33 2.14 -1.99
CA LEU A 12 -11.03 1.09 -2.75
C LEU A 12 -12.08 0.35 -1.91
N VAL A 13 -11.95 0.40 -0.59
CA VAL A 13 -12.80 -0.31 0.37
C VAL A 13 -13.60 0.62 1.28
N VAL A 14 -13.14 1.86 1.47
CA VAL A 14 -13.84 2.93 2.20
C VAL A 14 -14.00 4.12 1.26
N ASP A 15 -15.22 4.68 1.21
CA ASP A 15 -15.50 5.81 0.32
C ASP A 15 -14.82 7.09 0.83
N GLU A 16 -13.93 7.64 0.02
CA GLU A 16 -13.14 8.83 0.26
C GLU A 16 -13.10 9.72 -0.99
N THR A 17 -12.57 10.92 -0.88
CA THR A 17 -12.42 11.86 -2.02
C THR A 17 -11.58 11.28 -3.16
N THR A 18 -10.63 10.40 -2.85
CA THR A 18 -9.72 9.77 -3.79
C THR A 18 -10.25 8.46 -4.40
N THR A 19 -11.39 7.95 -3.93
CA THR A 19 -11.94 6.65 -4.36
C THR A 19 -12.10 6.55 -5.87
N SER A 20 -12.69 7.56 -6.51
CA SER A 20 -12.93 7.54 -7.96
C SER A 20 -11.65 7.47 -8.77
N SER A 21 -10.60 8.16 -8.34
CA SER A 21 -9.31 8.14 -9.04
C SER A 21 -8.56 6.84 -8.81
N MET A 22 -8.59 6.29 -7.60
CA MET A 22 -7.96 4.98 -7.32
C MET A 22 -8.67 3.85 -8.09
N ARG A 23 -9.99 3.87 -8.18
CA ARG A 23 -10.76 2.91 -8.99
C ARG A 23 -10.41 2.99 -10.48
N ARG A 24 -10.26 4.22 -11.03
CA ARG A 24 -9.83 4.39 -12.43
C ARG A 24 -8.41 3.87 -12.65
N LEU A 25 -7.51 4.14 -11.72
CA LEU A 25 -6.13 3.65 -11.80
C LEU A 25 -6.07 2.12 -11.77
N LEU A 26 -6.82 1.49 -10.87
CA LEU A 26 -6.93 0.03 -10.80
C LEU A 26 -7.55 -0.57 -12.07
N ALA A 27 -8.54 0.10 -12.65
CA ALA A 27 -9.16 -0.35 -13.91
C ALA A 27 -8.20 -0.27 -15.11
N SER A 28 -7.24 0.66 -15.08
CA SER A 28 -6.23 0.83 -16.15
C SER A 28 -5.13 -0.24 -16.12
N ASP A 29 -4.84 -0.80 -14.96
CA ASP A 29 -3.86 -1.87 -14.77
C ASP A 29 -4.23 -2.67 -13.52
N ARG A 30 -4.69 -3.90 -13.73
CA ARG A 30 -5.16 -4.79 -12.66
C ARG A 30 -4.06 -5.66 -12.06
N ASP A 31 -2.84 -5.57 -12.58
CA ASP A 31 -1.69 -6.31 -12.06
C ASP A 31 -1.13 -5.58 -10.82
N VAL A 32 -1.77 -5.82 -9.69
CA VAL A 32 -1.44 -5.21 -8.40
C VAL A 32 -0.46 -6.08 -7.64
N VAL A 33 0.60 -5.47 -7.15
CA VAL A 33 1.56 -6.10 -6.22
C VAL A 33 1.48 -5.39 -4.87
N ILE A 34 1.45 -6.14 -3.80
CA ILE A 34 1.40 -5.63 -2.42
C ILE A 34 2.43 -6.32 -1.53
N TRP A 35 2.72 -5.72 -0.38
CA TRP A 35 3.43 -6.35 0.72
C TRP A 35 2.48 -7.25 1.53
N MET A 36 2.96 -8.38 2.03
CA MET A 36 2.11 -9.32 2.78
C MET A 36 1.44 -8.71 4.02
N MET A 37 2.07 -7.69 4.64
CA MET A 37 1.48 -7.01 5.79
C MET A 37 0.50 -5.91 5.42
N THR A 38 0.30 -5.60 4.14
CA THR A 38 -0.67 -4.61 3.67
C THR A 38 -2.09 -4.92 4.17
N SER A 39 -2.47 -6.20 4.24
CA SER A 39 -3.78 -6.60 4.81
C SER A 39 -3.94 -6.15 6.27
N VAL A 40 -2.88 -6.28 7.07
CA VAL A 40 -2.88 -5.85 8.47
C VAL A 40 -3.01 -4.33 8.59
N GLU A 41 -2.31 -3.59 7.74
CA GLU A 41 -2.39 -2.12 7.70
C GLU A 41 -3.80 -1.65 7.28
N LEU A 42 -4.40 -2.26 6.26
CA LEU A 42 -5.77 -1.98 5.84
C LEU A 42 -6.76 -2.24 6.97
N LEU A 43 -6.69 -3.39 7.62
CA LEU A 43 -7.56 -3.73 8.75
C LEU A 43 -7.34 -2.81 9.95
N SER A 44 -6.10 -2.37 10.20
CA SER A 44 -5.79 -1.37 11.22
C SER A 44 -6.44 -0.01 10.91
N ALA A 45 -6.36 0.44 9.66
CA ALA A 45 -7.01 1.68 9.22
C ALA A 45 -8.54 1.60 9.40
N LEU A 46 -9.16 0.50 9.01
CA LEU A 46 -10.60 0.26 9.20
C LEU A 46 -10.98 0.24 10.68
N GLY A 47 -10.18 -0.40 11.53
CA GLY A 47 -10.40 -0.40 12.98
C GLY A 47 -10.39 1.00 13.58
N ARG A 48 -9.53 1.89 13.09
CA ARG A 48 -9.53 3.32 13.50
C ARG A 48 -10.82 4.02 13.09
N VAL A 49 -11.25 3.84 11.85
CA VAL A 49 -12.50 4.44 11.34
C VAL A 49 -13.71 3.93 12.13
N GLY A 50 -13.81 2.63 12.39
CA GLY A 50 -14.92 2.04 13.14
C GLY A 50 -15.02 2.52 14.59
N ARG A 51 -13.91 2.97 15.19
CA ARG A 51 -13.93 3.54 16.54
C ARG A 51 -14.49 4.97 16.60
N THR A 52 -14.73 5.62 15.46
CA THR A 52 -15.24 7.00 15.41
C THR A 52 -16.76 7.07 15.56
N SER A 53 -17.51 6.03 15.21
CA SER A 53 -18.97 5.97 15.40
C SER A 53 -19.48 4.53 15.37
N GLN A 54 -20.63 4.28 16.05
CA GLN A 54 -21.26 2.97 16.03
C GLN A 54 -21.77 2.60 14.63
N ALA A 55 -22.29 3.56 13.87
CA ALA A 55 -22.74 3.31 12.51
C ALA A 55 -21.61 2.81 11.59
N LEU A 56 -20.38 3.33 11.74
CA LEU A 56 -19.21 2.87 11.02
C LEU A 56 -18.74 1.50 11.53
N ALA A 57 -18.81 1.27 12.84
CA ALA A 57 -18.48 -0.03 13.43
C ALA A 57 -19.38 -1.15 12.88
N ASP A 58 -20.65 -0.88 12.66
CA ASP A 58 -21.63 -1.85 12.13
C ASP A 58 -21.34 -2.25 10.66
N LEU A 59 -20.64 -1.40 9.92
CA LEU A 59 -20.23 -1.68 8.53
C LEU A 59 -18.93 -2.51 8.44
N LEU A 60 -18.13 -2.56 9.49
CA LEU A 60 -16.80 -3.17 9.46
C LEU A 60 -16.76 -4.65 9.02
N PRO A 61 -17.70 -5.54 9.43
CA PRO A 61 -17.66 -6.94 8.99
C PRO A 61 -17.71 -7.08 7.46
N GLY A 62 -18.57 -6.30 6.78
CA GLY A 62 -18.66 -6.28 5.32
C GLY A 62 -17.40 -5.70 4.67
N VAL A 63 -16.92 -4.58 5.16
CA VAL A 63 -15.70 -3.93 4.65
C VAL A 63 -14.47 -4.81 4.89
N ARG A 64 -14.42 -5.54 6.01
CA ARG A 64 -13.35 -6.53 6.25
C ARG A 64 -13.36 -7.63 5.18
N ALA A 65 -14.52 -8.14 4.82
CA ALA A 65 -14.65 -9.13 3.75
C ALA A 65 -14.16 -8.57 2.40
N ASP A 66 -14.50 -7.33 2.08
CA ASP A 66 -14.03 -6.63 0.87
C ASP A 66 -12.51 -6.49 0.84
N VAL A 67 -11.87 -6.16 1.97
CA VAL A 67 -10.41 -6.11 2.10
C VAL A 67 -9.78 -7.47 1.80
N MET A 68 -10.32 -8.53 2.40
CA MET A 68 -9.77 -9.86 2.20
C MET A 68 -9.93 -10.33 0.75
N ASP A 69 -11.05 -10.03 0.12
CA ASP A 69 -11.28 -10.31 -1.30
C ASP A 69 -10.33 -9.50 -2.21
N LEU A 70 -10.12 -8.21 -1.92
CA LEU A 70 -9.16 -7.37 -2.64
C LEU A 70 -7.74 -7.96 -2.56
N VAL A 71 -7.26 -8.27 -1.36
CA VAL A 71 -5.90 -8.76 -1.11
C VAL A 71 -5.66 -10.11 -1.80
N THR A 72 -6.64 -11.00 -1.84
CA THR A 72 -6.50 -12.33 -2.50
C THR A 72 -6.30 -12.23 -4.02
N ARG A 73 -6.67 -11.10 -4.62
CA ARG A 73 -6.49 -10.85 -6.08
C ARG A 73 -5.14 -10.20 -6.40
N CYS A 74 -4.36 -9.82 -5.41
CA CYS A 74 -3.07 -9.16 -5.59
C CYS A 74 -1.93 -10.17 -5.56
N ALA A 75 -0.90 -9.95 -6.37
CA ALA A 75 0.38 -10.60 -6.17
C ALA A 75 1.02 -10.09 -4.87
N THR A 76 1.60 -10.97 -4.09
CA THR A 76 2.07 -10.63 -2.75
C THR A 76 3.55 -10.90 -2.58
N VAL A 77 4.29 -9.89 -2.15
CA VAL A 77 5.69 -10.05 -1.72
C VAL A 77 5.70 -10.70 -0.34
N THR A 78 6.37 -11.85 -0.22
CA THR A 78 6.39 -12.68 1.02
C THR A 78 7.79 -12.93 1.57
N ASP A 79 8.85 -12.50 0.88
CA ASP A 79 10.23 -12.62 1.37
C ASP A 79 10.50 -11.61 2.50
N VAL A 80 10.19 -12.02 3.72
CA VAL A 80 10.32 -11.19 4.93
C VAL A 80 11.77 -10.74 5.13
N ASP A 81 12.74 -11.64 4.95
CA ASP A 81 14.17 -11.31 5.17
C ASP A 81 14.70 -10.34 4.11
N GLY A 82 14.32 -10.54 2.86
CA GLY A 82 14.68 -9.65 1.76
C GLY A 82 14.11 -8.24 1.96
N VAL A 83 12.85 -8.15 2.40
CA VAL A 83 12.19 -6.88 2.72
C VAL A 83 12.83 -6.23 3.95
N ARG A 84 13.04 -6.98 5.04
CA ARG A 84 13.65 -6.45 6.27
C ARG A 84 15.01 -5.80 6.00
N ARG A 85 15.91 -6.46 5.29
CA ARG A 85 17.25 -5.90 5.00
C ARG A 85 17.20 -4.58 4.25
N ARG A 86 16.27 -4.44 3.30
CA ARG A 86 16.07 -3.18 2.56
C ARG A 86 15.45 -2.10 3.43
N ALA A 87 14.46 -2.46 4.25
CA ALA A 87 13.79 -1.53 5.16
C ALA A 87 14.77 -0.97 6.20
N GLU A 88 15.66 -1.80 6.76
CA GLU A 88 16.74 -1.36 7.67
C GLU A 88 17.62 -0.27 7.04
N ARG A 89 17.94 -0.38 5.74
CA ARG A 89 18.65 0.67 5.00
C ARG A 89 17.77 1.93 4.88
N PHE A 90 16.51 1.78 4.50
CA PHE A 90 15.62 2.90 4.21
C PHE A 90 15.33 3.76 5.44
N VAL A 91 15.13 3.17 6.62
CA VAL A 91 14.95 3.95 7.86
C VAL A 91 16.21 4.73 8.27
N GLY A 92 17.38 4.30 7.82
CA GLY A 92 18.63 5.04 8.03
C GLY A 92 18.86 6.19 7.06
N VAL A 93 18.16 6.20 5.92
CA VAL A 93 18.36 7.18 4.82
C VAL A 93 17.18 8.14 4.71
N HIS A 94 15.97 7.69 4.96
CA HIS A 94 14.73 8.46 4.82
C HIS A 94 14.01 8.61 6.15
N PRO A 95 13.32 9.74 6.39
CA PRO A 95 12.50 9.94 7.59
C PRO A 95 11.16 9.19 7.45
N LEU A 96 11.22 7.87 7.45
CA LEU A 96 10.07 6.96 7.31
C LEU A 96 9.75 6.26 8.62
N ALA A 97 8.45 6.06 8.89
CA ALA A 97 8.00 5.08 9.88
C ALA A 97 8.35 3.66 9.41
N ALA A 98 8.41 2.72 10.35
CA ALA A 98 8.77 1.33 10.04
C ALA A 98 7.84 0.69 9.00
N ALA A 99 6.53 0.93 9.11
CA ALA A 99 5.56 0.40 8.14
C ALA A 99 5.82 0.91 6.72
N ASP A 100 6.07 2.22 6.56
CA ASP A 100 6.35 2.84 5.26
C ASP A 100 7.67 2.32 4.67
N ALA A 101 8.69 2.15 5.50
CA ALA A 101 9.95 1.57 5.06
C ALA A 101 9.79 0.12 4.59
N LEU A 102 8.92 -0.67 5.22
CA LEU A 102 8.59 -2.04 4.78
C LEU A 102 7.83 -2.04 3.45
N GLN A 103 6.89 -1.11 3.24
CA GLN A 103 6.19 -0.94 1.96
C GLN A 103 7.18 -0.61 0.82
N LEU A 104 8.06 0.37 1.04
CA LEU A 104 9.08 0.75 0.06
C LEU A 104 10.06 -0.40 -0.23
N ALA A 105 10.46 -1.13 0.80
CA ALA A 105 11.36 -2.27 0.70
C ALA A 105 10.73 -3.43 -0.09
N ALA A 106 9.44 -3.69 0.13
CA ALA A 106 8.70 -4.70 -0.61
C ALA A 106 8.59 -4.34 -2.11
N ALA A 107 8.34 -3.06 -2.41
CA ALA A 107 8.34 -2.58 -3.80
C ALA A 107 9.72 -2.72 -4.44
N MET A 108 10.80 -2.40 -3.71
CA MET A 108 12.17 -2.55 -4.19
C MET A 108 12.49 -4.02 -4.51
N LEU A 109 12.10 -4.93 -3.63
CA LEU A 109 12.26 -6.36 -3.87
C LEU A 109 11.43 -6.83 -5.09
N ALA A 110 10.16 -6.39 -5.20
CA ALA A 110 9.29 -6.74 -6.31
C ALA A 110 9.82 -6.26 -7.68
N SER A 111 10.54 -5.14 -7.71
CA SER A 111 11.18 -4.61 -8.92
C SER A 111 12.50 -5.33 -9.26
N GLY A 112 12.96 -6.27 -8.42
CA GLY A 112 14.28 -6.90 -8.56
C GLY A 112 15.42 -5.89 -8.42
N ASP A 113 15.28 -4.94 -7.49
CA ASP A 113 16.19 -3.83 -7.24
C ASP A 113 16.40 -2.90 -8.47
N ARG A 114 15.37 -2.84 -9.33
CA ARG A 114 15.31 -1.95 -10.50
C ARG A 114 14.03 -1.10 -10.44
N PRO A 115 13.99 -0.09 -9.55
CA PRO A 115 12.78 0.68 -9.25
C PRO A 115 12.14 1.35 -10.47
N GLU A 116 12.93 1.69 -11.49
CA GLU A 116 12.46 2.27 -12.74
C GLU A 116 11.52 1.35 -13.54
N THR A 117 11.52 0.05 -13.24
CA THR A 117 10.70 -0.97 -13.93
C THR A 117 9.32 -1.16 -13.32
N LEU A 118 9.05 -0.58 -12.13
CA LEU A 118 7.83 -0.76 -11.39
C LEU A 118 7.25 0.60 -10.97
N GLU A 119 5.98 0.86 -11.26
CA GLU A 119 5.29 2.03 -10.74
C GLU A 119 4.89 1.81 -9.28
N PHE A 120 5.05 2.86 -8.48
CA PHE A 120 4.70 2.88 -7.06
C PHE A 120 3.49 3.77 -6.82
N VAL A 121 2.40 3.18 -6.33
CA VAL A 121 1.13 3.89 -6.06
C VAL A 121 0.99 4.13 -4.57
N THR A 122 0.94 5.39 -4.17
CA THR A 122 0.76 5.80 -2.77
C THR A 122 0.04 7.15 -2.68
N LEU A 123 -0.73 7.36 -1.63
CA LEU A 123 -1.29 8.64 -1.25
C LEU A 123 -0.52 9.30 -0.09
N ASP A 124 0.45 8.59 0.49
CA ASP A 124 1.33 9.15 1.52
C ASP A 124 2.45 9.99 0.89
N GLN A 125 2.52 11.28 1.26
CA GLN A 125 3.47 12.24 0.70
C GLN A 125 4.92 11.94 1.12
N HIS A 126 5.14 11.47 2.35
CA HIS A 126 6.49 11.13 2.84
C HIS A 126 7.02 9.90 2.14
N LEU A 127 6.18 8.88 2.01
CA LEU A 127 6.50 7.64 1.29
C LEU A 127 6.70 7.91 -0.21
N ALA A 128 5.86 8.75 -0.83
CA ALA A 128 6.00 9.17 -2.22
C ALA A 128 7.35 9.84 -2.49
N ARG A 129 7.78 10.71 -1.58
CA ARG A 129 9.08 11.39 -1.68
C ARG A 129 10.24 10.39 -1.59
N ALA A 130 10.21 9.49 -0.61
CA ALA A 130 11.24 8.47 -0.46
C ALA A 130 11.32 7.54 -1.68
N ALA A 131 10.17 7.09 -2.18
CA ALA A 131 10.10 6.24 -3.36
C ALA A 131 10.69 6.91 -4.61
N LYS A 132 10.42 8.20 -4.82
CA LYS A 132 11.04 8.99 -5.91
C LYS A 132 12.56 9.06 -5.77
N LEU A 133 13.06 9.30 -4.55
CA LEU A 133 14.52 9.36 -4.28
C LEU A 133 15.19 8.00 -4.51
N GLU A 134 14.49 6.90 -4.28
CA GLU A 134 14.97 5.55 -4.58
C GLU A 134 14.80 5.15 -6.06
N GLY A 135 14.24 6.02 -6.91
CA GLY A 135 14.18 5.83 -8.36
C GLY A 135 12.85 5.30 -8.90
N PHE A 136 11.82 5.15 -8.06
CA PHE A 136 10.50 4.73 -8.53
C PHE A 136 9.78 5.84 -9.30
N ARG A 137 9.04 5.45 -10.33
CA ARG A 137 8.00 6.28 -10.91
C ARG A 137 6.77 6.23 -10.01
N VAL A 138 6.56 7.30 -9.23
CA VAL A 138 5.46 7.37 -8.27
C VAL A 138 4.21 7.90 -8.94
N VAL A 139 3.12 7.14 -8.81
CA VAL A 139 1.78 7.56 -9.19
C VAL A 139 1.10 8.10 -7.94
N VAL A 140 0.92 9.41 -7.91
CA VAL A 140 0.15 10.15 -6.89
C VAL A 140 -1.01 10.83 -7.59
N ASN A 141 -2.10 10.96 -6.87
CA ASN A 141 -3.29 11.62 -7.39
C ASN A 141 -3.58 12.90 -6.62
#